data_30ebd3a4879b8d840bbd2a420b5cd246
#
_entry.id   30ebd3a4879b8d840bbd2a420b5cd246
#
_cell.length_a   1.000
_cell.length_b   1.000
_cell.length_c   1.000
_cell.angle_alpha   90.00
_cell.angle_beta   90.00
_cell.angle_gamma   90.00
#
_symmetry.space_group_name_H-M   'P 1'
#
loop_
_entity.id
_entity.type
_entity.pdbx_description
1 polymer ?
#
loop_
_entity_poly.entity_id
_entity_poly.type
_entity_poly.pdbx_seq_one_letter_code
_entity_poly.pdbx_strand_id
1 'polypeptide(L)'
;MKIYLLVSFLCLIFNKALPIETNIIYQIQNEIITNVDIKNEFKYLLALNNKLKKLEKEKILNISSESAIREKIKKIEILKNFKEIKIGNEYLNLLLKNTYSRLNLQSLEEFKRYLKN
;
A
#
# COMPACT_ATOMS: atom_id res chain seq x y z
N MET A 1 -19.79 30.22 -31.67
CA MET A 1 -20.71 29.57 -30.72
C MET A 1 -20.71 28.03 -30.84
N LYS A 2 -20.79 27.42 -32.02
CA LYS A 2 -20.81 25.94 -32.20
C LYS A 2 -19.52 25.24 -31.77
N ILE A 3 -18.35 25.86 -31.92
CA ILE A 3 -17.03 25.28 -31.55
C ILE A 3 -16.88 25.15 -30.04
N TYR A 4 -17.32 26.14 -29.24
CA TYR A 4 -17.25 26.07 -27.79
C TYR A 4 -18.16 25.01 -27.19
N LEU A 5 -19.29 24.75 -27.82
CA LEU A 5 -20.23 23.70 -27.41
C LEU A 5 -19.65 22.31 -27.67
N LEU A 6 -18.90 22.13 -28.75
CA LEU A 6 -18.23 20.89 -29.11
C LEU A 6 -17.03 20.60 -28.20
N VAL A 7 -16.24 21.61 -27.83
CA VAL A 7 -15.13 21.50 -26.89
C VAL A 7 -15.65 21.19 -25.47
N SER A 8 -16.76 21.83 -25.04
CA SER A 8 -17.39 21.54 -23.74
C SER A 8 -17.91 20.11 -23.67
N PHE A 9 -18.48 19.58 -24.76
CA PHE A 9 -18.96 18.21 -24.84
C PHE A 9 -17.81 17.19 -24.82
N LEU A 10 -16.67 17.52 -25.42
CA LEU A 10 -15.49 16.66 -25.43
C LEU A 10 -14.84 16.51 -24.03
N CYS A 11 -14.89 17.55 -23.19
CA CYS A 11 -14.38 17.48 -21.81
C CYS A 11 -15.20 16.56 -20.89
N LEU A 12 -16.48 16.32 -21.19
CA LEU A 12 -17.34 15.44 -20.38
C LEU A 12 -17.08 13.94 -20.60
N ILE A 13 -16.38 13.57 -21.66
CA ILE A 13 -16.16 12.16 -22.02
C ILE A 13 -14.93 11.56 -21.32
N PHE A 14 -14.01 12.39 -20.81
CA PHE A 14 -12.71 11.93 -20.30
C PHE A 14 -12.69 11.58 -18.79
N ASN A 15 -13.78 11.76 -18.04
CA ASN A 15 -13.82 11.45 -16.61
C ASN A 15 -14.45 10.07 -16.31
N LYS A 16 -13.91 9.01 -16.92
CA LYS A 16 -14.19 7.64 -16.45
C LYS A 16 -13.14 7.26 -15.39
N ALA A 17 -13.31 7.76 -14.17
CA ALA A 17 -12.69 7.13 -13.01
C ALA A 17 -13.31 5.74 -12.87
N LEU A 18 -12.59 4.68 -13.23
CA LEU A 18 -13.03 3.31 -13.00
C LEU A 18 -13.05 3.10 -11.48
N PRO A 19 -14.19 2.78 -10.87
CA PRO A 19 -14.25 2.47 -9.47
C PRO A 19 -13.39 1.22 -9.19
N ILE A 20 -12.50 1.30 -8.21
CA ILE A 20 -11.79 0.12 -7.72
C ILE A 20 -12.82 -0.68 -6.92
N GLU A 21 -13.23 -1.82 -7.44
CA GLU A 21 -14.10 -2.74 -6.71
C GLU A 21 -13.36 -3.27 -5.48
N THR A 22 -13.88 -2.93 -4.30
CA THR A 22 -13.28 -3.32 -3.02
C THR A 22 -14.06 -4.49 -2.45
N ASN A 23 -13.39 -5.65 -2.36
CA ASN A 23 -13.96 -6.88 -1.83
C ASN A 23 -13.27 -7.25 -0.51
N ILE A 24 -14.06 -7.65 0.49
CA ILE A 24 -13.53 -8.22 1.74
C ILE A 24 -13.04 -9.64 1.44
N ILE A 25 -11.77 -9.90 1.73
CA ILE A 25 -11.14 -11.22 1.53
C ILE A 25 -11.06 -11.99 2.86
N TYR A 26 -10.72 -11.30 3.95
CA TYR A 26 -10.65 -11.88 5.30
C TYR A 26 -11.27 -10.95 6.32
N GLN A 27 -11.82 -11.54 7.38
CA GLN A 27 -12.28 -10.83 8.57
C GLN A 27 -11.63 -11.47 9.80
N ILE A 28 -11.03 -10.65 10.64
CA ILE A 28 -10.34 -11.06 11.87
C ILE A 28 -10.89 -10.20 12.99
N GLN A 29 -11.80 -10.77 13.81
CA GLN A 29 -12.56 -10.02 14.81
C GLN A 29 -13.29 -8.83 14.15
N ASN A 30 -12.95 -7.58 14.56
CA ASN A 30 -13.53 -6.34 14.02
C ASN A 30 -12.70 -5.71 12.89
N GLU A 31 -11.59 -6.32 12.49
CA GLU A 31 -10.74 -5.84 11.40
C GLU A 31 -11.04 -6.62 10.12
N ILE A 32 -11.07 -5.93 9.00
CA ILE A 32 -11.23 -6.52 7.67
C ILE A 32 -9.95 -6.40 6.88
N ILE A 33 -9.74 -7.34 5.97
CA ILE A 33 -8.67 -7.29 4.95
C ILE A 33 -9.33 -7.38 3.59
N THR A 34 -9.08 -6.39 2.76
CA THR A 34 -9.64 -6.28 1.43
C THR A 34 -8.64 -6.73 0.35
N ASN A 35 -9.13 -6.93 -0.87
CA ASN A 35 -8.29 -7.10 -2.04
C ASN A 35 -7.32 -5.93 -2.27
N VAL A 36 -7.73 -4.71 -1.87
CA VAL A 36 -6.89 -3.50 -1.96
C VAL A 36 -5.73 -3.57 -0.95
N ASP A 37 -5.99 -4.03 0.27
CA ASP A 37 -4.94 -4.22 1.29
C ASP A 37 -3.89 -5.23 0.82
N ILE A 38 -4.32 -6.38 0.28
CA ILE A 38 -3.42 -7.40 -0.26
C ILE A 38 -2.62 -6.86 -1.45
N LYS A 39 -3.24 -6.08 -2.33
CA LYS A 39 -2.55 -5.45 -3.46
C LYS A 39 -1.50 -4.43 -3.01
N ASN A 40 -1.79 -3.65 -1.98
CA ASN A 40 -0.85 -2.70 -1.40
C ASN A 40 0.32 -3.43 -0.73
N GLU A 41 0.04 -4.48 0.03
CA GLU A 41 1.07 -5.33 0.65
C GLU A 41 1.95 -6.00 -0.41
N PHE A 42 1.38 -6.49 -1.51
CA PHE A 42 2.12 -7.03 -2.65
C PHE A 42 3.12 -6.02 -3.21
N LYS A 43 2.67 -4.78 -3.46
CA LYS A 43 3.55 -3.71 -3.95
C LYS A 43 4.65 -3.39 -2.94
N TYR A 44 4.29 -3.28 -1.67
CA TYR A 44 5.22 -2.99 -0.58
C TYR A 44 6.31 -4.05 -0.45
N LEU A 45 5.94 -5.32 -0.45
CA LEU A 45 6.90 -6.42 -0.36
C LEU A 45 7.84 -6.47 -1.56
N LEU A 46 7.33 -6.23 -2.78
CA LEU A 46 8.16 -6.15 -3.99
C LEU A 46 9.10 -4.96 -3.97
N ALA A 47 8.65 -3.82 -3.43
CA ALA A 47 9.49 -2.63 -3.30
C ALA A 47 10.65 -2.86 -2.33
N LEU A 48 10.40 -3.53 -1.19
CA LEU A 48 11.43 -3.77 -0.18
C LEU A 48 12.31 -4.99 -0.45
N ASN A 49 11.86 -5.94 -1.27
CA ASN A 49 12.59 -7.17 -1.53
C ASN A 49 12.55 -7.58 -3.00
N ASN A 50 13.55 -7.13 -3.74
CA ASN A 50 13.71 -7.44 -5.17
C ASN A 50 13.82 -8.95 -5.48
N LYS A 51 14.21 -9.79 -4.50
CA LYS A 51 14.28 -11.24 -4.72
C LYS A 51 12.89 -11.84 -4.96
N LEU A 52 11.84 -11.25 -4.40
CA LEU A 52 10.46 -11.70 -4.62
C LEU A 52 10.03 -11.58 -6.08
N LYS A 53 10.60 -10.64 -6.85
CA LYS A 53 10.30 -10.49 -8.28
C LYS A 53 10.63 -11.72 -9.13
N LYS A 54 11.45 -12.65 -8.59
CA LYS A 54 11.80 -13.92 -9.25
C LYS A 54 10.77 -15.03 -9.02
N LEU A 55 9.83 -14.82 -8.10
CA LEU A 55 8.77 -15.79 -7.81
C LEU A 55 7.57 -15.58 -8.74
N GLU A 56 6.77 -16.62 -8.89
CA GLU A 56 5.48 -16.54 -9.57
C GLU A 56 4.54 -15.58 -8.83
N LYS A 57 3.73 -14.84 -9.59
CA LYS A 57 2.82 -13.83 -9.06
C LYS A 57 1.87 -14.38 -8.01
N GLU A 58 1.35 -15.58 -8.22
CA GLU A 58 0.45 -16.24 -7.27
C GLU A 58 1.13 -16.49 -5.92
N LYS A 59 2.38 -16.95 -5.94
CA LYS A 59 3.16 -17.16 -4.72
C LYS A 59 3.39 -15.85 -3.96
N ILE A 60 3.66 -14.75 -4.67
CA ILE A 60 3.82 -13.44 -4.04
C ILE A 60 2.50 -12.95 -3.44
N LEU A 61 1.36 -13.18 -4.13
CA LEU A 61 0.04 -12.85 -3.60
C LEU A 61 -0.28 -13.62 -2.32
N ASN A 62 0.05 -14.90 -2.25
CA ASN A 62 -0.12 -15.71 -1.04
C ASN A 62 0.72 -15.18 0.12
N ILE A 63 2.00 -14.85 -0.14
CA ILE A 63 2.89 -14.23 0.86
C ILE A 63 2.31 -12.89 1.32
N SER A 64 1.76 -12.09 0.41
CA SER A 64 1.16 -10.79 0.73
C SER A 64 -0.10 -10.93 1.60
N SER A 65 -0.95 -11.92 1.30
CA SER A 65 -2.13 -12.23 2.10
C SER A 65 -1.75 -12.63 3.52
N GLU A 66 -0.79 -13.54 3.67
CA GLU A 66 -0.29 -13.96 4.98
C GLU A 66 0.36 -12.81 5.75
N SER A 67 1.09 -11.94 5.06
CA SER A 67 1.69 -10.75 5.67
C SER A 67 0.64 -9.79 6.19
N ALA A 68 -0.38 -9.46 5.38
CA ALA A 68 -1.49 -8.59 5.76
C ALA A 68 -2.26 -9.16 6.96
N ILE A 69 -2.51 -10.47 7.00
CA ILE A 69 -3.14 -11.15 8.13
C ILE A 69 -2.30 -11.01 9.40
N ARG A 70 -0.99 -11.29 9.32
CA ARG A 70 -0.07 -11.15 10.47
C ARG A 70 -0.03 -9.73 11.02
N GLU A 71 0.01 -8.73 10.15
CA GLU A 71 0.01 -7.32 10.57
C GLU A 71 -1.29 -6.93 11.29
N LYS A 72 -2.45 -7.41 10.82
CA LYS A 72 -3.73 -7.19 11.50
C LYS A 72 -3.77 -7.86 12.86
N ILE A 73 -3.31 -9.11 12.98
CA ILE A 73 -3.25 -9.83 14.26
C ILE A 73 -2.33 -9.09 15.23
N LYS A 74 -1.14 -8.68 14.81
CA LYS A 74 -0.21 -7.90 15.66
C LYS A 74 -0.86 -6.59 16.14
N LYS A 75 -1.54 -5.87 15.25
CA LYS A 75 -2.25 -4.64 15.59
C LYS A 75 -3.29 -4.90 16.68
N ILE A 76 -4.12 -5.94 16.52
CA ILE A 76 -5.14 -6.32 17.49
C ILE A 76 -4.50 -6.65 18.85
N GLU A 77 -3.44 -7.46 18.87
CA GLU A 77 -2.76 -7.84 20.10
C GLU A 77 -2.11 -6.64 20.82
N ILE A 78 -1.49 -5.74 20.06
CA ILE A 78 -0.92 -4.51 20.64
C ILE A 78 -2.03 -3.64 21.26
N LEU A 79 -3.15 -3.46 20.56
CA LEU A 79 -4.25 -2.60 21.01
C LEU A 79 -5.02 -3.17 22.22
N LYS A 80 -4.89 -4.47 22.54
CA LYS A 80 -5.40 -5.03 23.80
C LYS A 80 -4.70 -4.47 25.04
N ASN A 81 -3.42 -4.14 24.90
CA ASN A 81 -2.58 -3.67 26.01
C ASN A 81 -2.29 -2.17 25.96
N PHE A 82 -2.46 -1.55 24.81
CA PHE A 82 -2.18 -0.15 24.56
C PHE A 82 -3.39 0.53 23.92
N LYS A 83 -3.79 1.70 24.41
CA LYS A 83 -4.92 2.46 23.84
C LYS A 83 -4.67 2.90 22.40
N GLU A 84 -3.42 3.12 22.04
CA GLU A 84 -2.99 3.56 20.72
C GLU A 84 -1.57 3.08 20.42
N ILE A 85 -1.26 2.96 19.12
CA ILE A 85 0.09 2.65 18.66
C ILE A 85 0.75 3.99 18.32
N LYS A 86 1.64 4.46 19.18
CA LYS A 86 2.44 5.67 18.95
C LYS A 86 3.90 5.31 18.76
N ILE A 87 4.47 5.81 17.69
CA ILE A 87 5.92 5.72 17.42
C ILE A 87 6.49 7.12 17.54
N GLY A 88 7.53 7.30 18.38
CA GLY A 88 8.24 8.58 18.48
C GLY A 88 8.87 8.97 17.13
N ASN A 89 8.79 10.26 16.79
CA ASN A 89 9.29 10.76 15.50
C ASN A 89 10.77 10.44 15.26
N GLU A 90 11.58 10.48 16.30
CA GLU A 90 13.02 10.15 16.23
C GLU A 90 13.22 8.69 15.80
N TYR A 91 12.51 7.76 16.45
CA TYR A 91 12.59 6.34 16.13
C TYR A 91 12.01 6.05 14.73
N LEU A 92 10.92 6.70 14.35
CA LEU A 92 10.35 6.60 13.01
C LEU A 92 11.35 7.05 11.94
N ASN A 93 12.01 8.19 12.15
CA ASN A 93 13.02 8.70 11.22
C ASN A 93 14.22 7.75 11.10
N LEU A 94 14.64 7.12 12.21
CA LEU A 94 15.70 6.12 12.21
C LEU A 94 15.30 4.88 11.38
N LEU A 95 14.07 4.36 11.57
CA LEU A 95 13.54 3.24 10.81
C LEU A 95 13.47 3.55 9.31
N LEU A 96 12.94 4.72 8.96
CA LEU A 96 12.86 5.19 7.57
C LEU A 96 14.24 5.28 6.96
N LYS A 97 15.21 5.90 7.66
CA LYS A 97 16.61 6.01 7.20
C LYS A 97 17.21 4.63 6.94
N ASN A 98 17.06 3.70 7.87
CA ASN A 98 17.56 2.34 7.71
C ASN A 98 16.91 1.61 6.52
N THR A 99 15.61 1.86 6.29
CA THR A 99 14.88 1.24 5.19
C THR A 99 15.35 1.75 3.84
N TYR A 100 15.39 3.07 3.63
CA TYR A 100 15.78 3.60 2.33
C TYR A 100 17.28 3.40 2.04
N SER A 101 18.15 3.39 3.06
CA SER A 101 19.58 3.08 2.89
C SER A 101 19.81 1.63 2.41
N ARG A 102 18.99 0.67 2.89
CA ARG A 102 19.04 -0.72 2.40
C ARG A 102 18.65 -0.88 0.93
N LEU A 103 17.87 0.07 0.43
CA LEU A 103 17.47 0.15 -0.97
C LEU A 103 18.45 0.96 -1.83
N ASN A 104 19.58 1.40 -1.25
CA ASN A 104 20.56 2.30 -1.86
C ASN A 104 19.99 3.66 -2.26
N LEU A 105 18.93 4.12 -1.57
CA LEU A 105 18.33 5.43 -1.76
C LEU A 105 18.97 6.44 -0.79
N GLN A 106 19.12 7.70 -1.24
CA GLN A 106 19.90 8.71 -0.52
C GLN A 106 19.03 9.57 0.41
N SER A 107 17.71 9.59 0.19
CA SER A 107 16.82 10.48 0.94
C SER A 107 15.40 9.92 1.10
N LEU A 108 14.68 10.48 2.09
CA LEU A 108 13.27 10.18 2.28
C LEU A 108 12.41 10.56 1.06
N GLU A 109 12.74 11.66 0.38
CA GLU A 109 12.00 12.09 -0.81
C GLU A 109 12.21 11.13 -1.99
N GLU A 110 13.41 10.59 -2.14
CA GLU A 110 13.70 9.55 -3.11
C GLU A 110 12.94 8.25 -2.77
N PHE A 111 12.89 7.89 -1.49
CA PHE A 111 12.12 6.73 -1.03
C PHE A 111 10.61 6.89 -1.28
N LYS A 112 10.04 8.07 -1.01
CA LYS A 112 8.64 8.36 -1.31
C LYS A 112 8.34 8.22 -2.82
N ARG A 113 9.22 8.70 -3.68
CA ARG A 113 9.09 8.53 -5.13
C ARG A 113 9.16 7.07 -5.55
N TYR A 114 10.11 6.33 -4.98
CA TYR A 114 10.28 4.89 -5.22
C TYR A 114 9.03 4.07 -4.89
N LEU A 115 8.31 4.40 -3.81
CA LEU A 115 7.09 3.70 -3.40
C LEU A 115 5.86 4.06 -4.27
N LYS A 116 5.89 5.17 -5.01
CA LYS A 116 4.77 5.58 -5.89
C LYS A 116 4.79 4.92 -7.26
N ASN A 117 5.95 4.43 -7.71
CA ASN A 117 6.14 3.76 -8.99
C ASN A 117 5.87 2.26 -8.88
#